data_f1cbff366909ca8c7902b73aab65dfc2
#
_entry.id   f1cbff366909ca8c7902b73aab65dfc2
#
_cell.length_a   1.000
_cell.length_b   1.000
_cell.length_c   1.000
_cell.angle_alpha   90.00
_cell.angle_beta   90.00
_cell.angle_gamma   90.00
#
_symmetry.space_group_name_H-M   'P 1'
#
loop_
_entity.id
_entity.type
_entity.pdbx_description
1 polymer ?
#
loop_
_entity_poly.entity_id
_entity_poly.type
_entity_poly.pdbx_seq_one_letter_code
_entity_poly.pdbx_strand_id
1 'polypeptide(L)'
;MNEDSGARFFSVQSYTAIAEEDGKIYGLYILHPNNVGRCGHICNASYAVSADASGRHIGEQLVMDCLKKGKELGFRVLQFNAVVESNTHARHLYERLGFTQLGTIPGGFRMKDGHYENICPYYHEL
;
A
#
# COMPACT_ATOMS: atom_id res chain seq x y z
N MET A 1 -9.70 -22.86 18.65
CA MET A 1 -8.49 -22.94 17.98
C MET A 1 -7.37 -22.80 18.95
N ASN A 2 -6.24 -22.63 18.52
CA ASN A 2 -5.08 -22.76 19.34
C ASN A 2 -4.09 -21.72 18.91
N GLU A 3 -2.91 -21.78 19.46
CA GLU A 3 -1.87 -20.83 19.13
C GLU A 3 -1.45 -20.94 17.67
N ASP A 4 -1.56 -22.13 17.08
CA ASP A 4 -1.26 -22.26 15.66
C ASP A 4 -2.19 -21.44 14.81
N SER A 5 -3.44 -21.36 15.21
CA SER A 5 -4.41 -20.53 14.52
C SER A 5 -3.98 -19.07 14.53
N GLY A 6 -3.51 -18.59 15.68
CA GLY A 6 -3.02 -17.22 15.79
C GLY A 6 -1.80 -16.99 14.93
N ALA A 7 -0.85 -17.92 14.96
CA ALA A 7 0.36 -17.78 14.14
C ALA A 7 0.03 -17.80 12.66
N ARG A 8 -0.86 -18.70 12.24
CA ARG A 8 -1.28 -18.76 10.85
C ARG A 8 -1.98 -17.48 10.43
N PHE A 9 -2.79 -16.93 11.33
CA PHE A 9 -3.49 -15.68 11.04
C PHE A 9 -2.49 -14.58 10.68
N PHE A 10 -1.44 -14.42 11.47
CA PHE A 10 -0.44 -13.41 11.17
C PHE A 10 0.31 -13.70 9.88
N SER A 11 0.64 -14.96 9.63
CA SER A 11 1.43 -15.30 8.45
C SER A 11 0.63 -15.10 7.17
N VAL A 12 -0.70 -15.26 7.20
CA VAL A 12 -1.50 -15.08 5.99
C VAL A 12 -2.00 -13.66 5.83
N GLN A 13 -1.90 -12.83 6.86
CA GLN A 13 -2.38 -11.46 6.80
C GLN A 13 -1.37 -10.50 6.19
N SER A 14 -0.11 -10.90 6.13
CA SER A 14 0.95 -10.05 5.58
C SER A 14 1.56 -10.71 4.37
N TYR A 15 1.82 -9.92 3.36
CA TYR A 15 2.46 -10.40 2.14
C TYR A 15 3.45 -9.34 1.68
N THR A 16 4.66 -9.77 1.35
CA THR A 16 5.70 -8.86 0.86
C THR A 16 6.12 -9.30 -0.54
N ALA A 17 6.14 -8.35 -1.47
CA ALA A 17 6.63 -8.60 -2.82
C ALA A 17 7.77 -7.65 -3.12
N ILE A 18 8.70 -8.12 -3.93
CA ILE A 18 9.92 -7.40 -4.28
C ILE A 18 10.03 -7.32 -5.79
N ALA A 19 10.32 -6.13 -6.30
CA ALA A 19 10.65 -5.93 -7.71
C ALA A 19 12.18 -6.01 -7.83
N GLU A 20 12.65 -7.04 -8.50
CA GLU A 20 14.08 -7.35 -8.54
C GLU A 20 14.50 -7.64 -9.98
N GLU A 21 15.70 -7.19 -10.35
CA GLU A 21 16.29 -7.51 -11.63
C GLU A 21 17.80 -7.63 -11.44
N ASP A 22 18.37 -8.75 -11.92
CA ASP A 22 19.82 -9.02 -11.85
C ASP A 22 20.37 -8.90 -10.43
N GLY A 23 19.59 -9.34 -9.46
CA GLY A 23 20.00 -9.35 -8.06
C GLY A 23 19.85 -8.01 -7.36
N LYS A 24 19.37 -6.99 -8.06
CA LYS A 24 19.16 -5.67 -7.47
C LYS A 24 17.68 -5.43 -7.21
N ILE A 25 17.38 -4.95 -6.01
CA ILE A 25 16.00 -4.67 -5.61
C ILE A 25 15.66 -3.22 -5.98
N TYR A 26 14.64 -3.03 -6.81
CA TYR A 26 14.19 -1.72 -7.24
C TYR A 26 12.99 -1.21 -6.45
N GLY A 27 12.29 -2.09 -5.78
CA GLY A 27 11.17 -1.67 -4.95
C GLY A 27 10.54 -2.86 -4.25
N LEU A 28 9.64 -2.56 -3.33
CA LEU A 28 8.90 -3.59 -2.62
C LEU A 28 7.58 -3.01 -2.12
N TYR A 29 6.63 -3.91 -1.81
CA TYR A 29 5.45 -3.50 -1.07
C TYR A 29 5.14 -4.54 0.00
N ILE A 30 4.44 -4.09 1.05
CA ILE A 30 3.97 -4.94 2.13
C ILE A 30 2.46 -4.76 2.20
N LEU A 31 1.73 -5.87 2.13
CA LEU A 31 0.29 -5.89 2.16
C LEU A 31 -0.16 -6.56 3.45
N HIS A 32 -1.06 -5.93 4.18
CA HIS A 32 -1.58 -6.48 5.43
C HIS A 32 -3.01 -6.00 5.66
N PRO A 33 -3.79 -6.71 6.49
CA PRO A 33 -5.14 -6.24 6.78
C PRO A 33 -5.10 -4.91 7.51
N ASN A 34 -6.01 -4.04 7.13
CA ASN A 34 -6.11 -2.72 7.74
C ASN A 34 -6.76 -2.81 9.12
N ASN A 35 -7.67 -3.74 9.27
CA ASN A 35 -8.41 -3.97 10.50
C ASN A 35 -8.64 -5.46 10.71
N VAL A 36 -9.18 -5.81 11.86
CA VAL A 36 -9.58 -7.19 12.17
C VAL A 36 -11.10 -7.24 12.31
N GLY A 37 -11.63 -8.47 12.38
CA GLY A 37 -13.06 -8.68 12.57
C GLY A 37 -13.85 -8.28 11.33
N ARG A 38 -14.92 -7.53 11.51
CA ARG A 38 -15.84 -7.22 10.42
C ARG A 38 -15.23 -6.34 9.34
N CYS A 39 -14.15 -5.63 9.65
CA CYS A 39 -13.42 -4.82 8.66
C CYS A 39 -12.15 -5.51 8.19
N GLY A 40 -11.98 -6.80 8.46
CA GLY A 40 -10.80 -7.54 8.06
C GLY A 40 -10.67 -7.77 6.56
N HIS A 41 -11.71 -7.46 5.80
CA HIS A 41 -11.69 -7.56 4.34
C HIS A 41 -11.01 -6.36 3.68
N ILE A 42 -10.61 -5.37 4.44
CA ILE A 42 -9.89 -4.20 3.93
C ILE A 42 -8.42 -4.40 4.21
N CYS A 43 -7.59 -4.33 3.17
CA CYS A 43 -6.15 -4.40 3.36
C CYS A 43 -5.53 -3.04 3.12
N ASN A 44 -4.34 -2.88 3.67
CA ASN A 44 -3.53 -1.68 3.54
C ASN A 44 -2.19 -2.09 2.98
N ALA A 45 -1.59 -1.23 2.18
CA ALA A 45 -0.27 -1.52 1.63
C ALA A 45 0.64 -0.32 1.81
N SER A 46 1.91 -0.64 2.01
CA SER A 46 2.98 0.35 1.98
C SER A 46 3.97 -0.09 0.92
N TYR A 47 4.50 0.83 0.13
CA TYR A 47 5.50 0.45 -0.84
C TYR A 47 6.61 1.50 -0.88
N ALA A 48 7.79 1.04 -1.32
CA ALA A 48 8.96 1.88 -1.43
C ALA A 48 9.63 1.55 -2.77
N VAL A 49 10.11 2.60 -3.44
CA VAL A 49 10.77 2.48 -4.74
C VAL A 49 12.15 3.09 -4.60
N SER A 50 13.17 2.37 -5.09
CA SER A 50 14.53 2.87 -5.08
C SER A 50 14.68 4.08 -5.99
N ALA A 51 15.55 5.01 -5.62
CA ALA A 51 15.84 6.16 -6.47
C ALA A 51 16.40 5.73 -7.83
N ASP A 52 17.07 4.58 -7.88
CA ASP A 52 17.62 4.05 -9.13
C ASP A 52 16.56 3.51 -10.07
N ALA A 53 15.33 3.38 -9.59
CA ALA A 53 14.23 2.85 -10.40
C ALA A 53 13.50 3.90 -11.20
N SER A 54 13.99 5.13 -11.20
CA SER A 54 13.37 6.24 -11.92
C SER A 54 13.24 5.89 -13.41
N GLY A 55 12.06 6.13 -13.97
CA GLY A 55 11.80 5.86 -15.38
C GLY A 55 11.46 4.41 -15.70
N ARG A 56 11.45 3.52 -14.71
CA ARG A 56 11.16 2.10 -14.93
C ARG A 56 9.73 1.72 -14.61
N HIS A 57 8.91 2.66 -14.16
CA HIS A 57 7.52 2.44 -13.79
C HIS A 57 7.37 1.38 -12.69
N ILE A 58 8.35 1.30 -11.79
CA ILE A 58 8.33 0.28 -10.73
C ILE A 58 7.17 0.52 -9.77
N GLY A 59 6.91 1.79 -9.43
CA GLY A 59 5.78 2.10 -8.54
C GLY A 59 4.45 1.62 -9.10
N GLU A 60 4.23 1.84 -10.38
CA GLU A 60 3.00 1.39 -11.04
C GLU A 60 2.91 -0.13 -11.03
N GLN A 61 4.01 -0.81 -11.34
CA GLN A 61 4.04 -2.28 -11.33
C GLN A 61 3.76 -2.84 -9.95
N LEU A 62 4.33 -2.22 -8.91
CA LEU A 62 4.10 -2.66 -7.54
C LEU A 62 2.64 -2.51 -7.15
N VAL A 63 2.03 -1.37 -7.49
CA VAL A 63 0.62 -1.14 -7.15
C VAL A 63 -0.28 -2.11 -7.90
N MET A 64 -0.02 -2.35 -9.19
CA MET A 64 -0.81 -3.29 -9.98
C MET A 64 -0.69 -4.72 -9.43
N ASP A 65 0.51 -5.14 -9.05
CA ASP A 65 0.70 -6.44 -8.44
C ASP A 65 -0.02 -6.53 -7.09
N CYS A 66 0.03 -5.45 -6.32
CA CYS A 66 -0.64 -5.38 -5.03
C CYS A 66 -2.16 -5.53 -5.18
N LEU A 67 -2.74 -4.90 -6.19
CA LEU A 67 -4.18 -5.04 -6.47
C LEU A 67 -4.52 -6.50 -6.77
N LYS A 68 -3.71 -7.13 -7.62
CA LYS A 68 -3.93 -8.52 -7.99
C LYS A 68 -3.78 -9.43 -6.77
N LYS A 69 -2.73 -9.25 -6.00
CA LYS A 69 -2.44 -10.11 -4.86
C LYS A 69 -3.48 -9.93 -3.75
N GLY A 70 -3.91 -8.71 -3.50
CA GLY A 70 -4.95 -8.46 -2.52
C GLY A 70 -6.22 -9.20 -2.85
N LYS A 71 -6.61 -9.21 -4.13
CA LYS A 71 -7.76 -9.96 -4.57
C LYS A 71 -7.56 -11.47 -4.40
N GLU A 72 -6.38 -11.97 -4.76
CA GLU A 72 -6.06 -13.40 -4.62
C GLU A 72 -6.12 -13.85 -3.16
N LEU A 73 -5.71 -12.98 -2.24
CA LEU A 73 -5.72 -13.31 -0.81
C LEU A 73 -7.11 -13.17 -0.18
N GLY A 74 -8.10 -12.74 -0.95
CA GLY A 74 -9.47 -12.67 -0.47
C GLY A 74 -9.89 -11.32 0.08
N PHE A 75 -9.04 -10.31 0.01
CA PHE A 75 -9.45 -8.97 0.41
C PHE A 75 -10.39 -8.37 -0.63
N ARG A 76 -11.26 -7.48 -0.18
CA ARG A 76 -12.24 -6.85 -1.05
C ARG A 76 -11.94 -5.38 -1.33
N VAL A 77 -11.11 -4.77 -0.52
CA VAL A 77 -10.75 -3.36 -0.65
C VAL A 77 -9.27 -3.20 -0.32
N LEU A 78 -8.56 -2.44 -1.13
CA LEU A 78 -7.18 -2.02 -0.85
C LEU A 78 -7.21 -0.53 -0.52
N GLN A 79 -6.55 -0.15 0.57
CA GLN A 79 -6.52 1.23 1.02
C GLN A 79 -5.08 1.66 1.26
N PHE A 80 -4.75 2.88 0.82
CA PHE A 80 -3.51 3.55 1.18
C PHE A 80 -3.86 4.64 2.19
N ASN A 81 -3.28 4.57 3.39
CA ASN A 81 -3.70 5.44 4.49
C ASN A 81 -2.97 6.77 4.54
N ALA A 82 -1.73 6.82 4.11
CA ALA A 82 -0.88 7.97 4.40
C ALA A 82 -0.20 8.51 3.13
N VAL A 83 -1.01 8.87 2.15
CA VAL A 83 -0.50 9.48 0.92
C VAL A 83 -0.38 10.98 1.18
N VAL A 84 0.86 11.49 1.19
CA VAL A 84 1.10 12.90 1.45
C VAL A 84 0.53 13.74 0.32
N GLU A 85 -0.19 14.79 0.67
CA GLU A 85 -0.92 15.61 -0.31
C GLU A 85 0.00 16.19 -1.37
N SER A 86 1.21 16.60 -0.99
CA SER A 86 2.16 17.18 -1.92
C SER A 86 2.83 16.17 -2.85
N ASN A 87 2.64 14.88 -2.60
CA ASN A 87 3.18 13.83 -3.47
C ASN A 87 2.26 13.66 -4.68
N THR A 88 2.30 14.63 -5.58
CA THR A 88 1.40 14.66 -6.74
C THR A 88 1.66 13.50 -7.69
N HIS A 89 2.90 13.03 -7.77
CA HIS A 89 3.23 11.90 -8.64
C HIS A 89 2.49 10.63 -8.20
N ALA A 90 2.52 10.32 -6.91
CA ALA A 90 1.83 9.16 -6.38
C ALA A 90 0.31 9.31 -6.51
N ARG A 91 -0.20 10.52 -6.25
CA ARG A 91 -1.63 10.77 -6.34
C ARG A 91 -2.15 10.58 -7.76
N HIS A 92 -1.41 11.08 -8.75
CA HIS A 92 -1.78 10.88 -10.15
C HIS A 92 -1.75 9.41 -10.52
N LEU A 93 -0.75 8.67 -10.03
CA LEU A 93 -0.66 7.25 -10.29
C LEU A 93 -1.88 6.51 -9.75
N TYR A 94 -2.26 6.77 -8.51
CA TYR A 94 -3.42 6.09 -7.90
C TYR A 94 -4.70 6.43 -8.64
N GLU A 95 -4.90 7.69 -8.98
CA GLU A 95 -6.11 8.12 -9.69
C GLU A 95 -6.18 7.48 -11.07
N ARG A 96 -5.04 7.39 -11.76
CA ARG A 96 -4.97 6.74 -13.07
C ARG A 96 -5.30 5.25 -12.98
N LEU A 97 -4.92 4.60 -11.89
CA LEU A 97 -5.19 3.19 -11.68
C LEU A 97 -6.57 2.90 -11.11
N GLY A 98 -7.37 3.93 -10.92
CA GLY A 98 -8.76 3.75 -10.50
C GLY A 98 -9.02 3.89 -9.01
N PHE A 99 -8.04 4.35 -8.24
CA PHE A 99 -8.26 4.61 -6.82
C PHE A 99 -9.10 5.88 -6.63
N THR A 100 -9.86 5.91 -5.56
CA THR A 100 -10.69 7.06 -5.19
C THR A 100 -10.14 7.67 -3.90
N GLN A 101 -10.00 8.99 -3.89
CA GLN A 101 -9.58 9.70 -2.69
C GLN A 101 -10.74 9.78 -1.69
N LEU A 102 -10.48 9.39 -0.46
CA LEU A 102 -11.49 9.40 0.59
C LEU A 102 -11.64 10.76 1.26
N GLY A 103 -10.63 11.61 1.17
CA GLY A 103 -10.66 12.91 1.80
C GLY A 103 -9.26 13.42 2.06
N THR A 104 -9.15 14.38 2.97
CA THR A 104 -7.87 14.95 3.38
C THR A 104 -7.85 15.06 4.89
N ILE A 105 -6.77 14.57 5.50
CA ILE A 105 -6.57 14.71 6.95
C ILE A 105 -5.49 15.77 7.15
N PRO A 106 -5.86 16.93 7.71
CA PRO A 106 -4.88 18.00 7.91
C PRO A 106 -3.78 17.57 8.89
N GLY A 107 -2.53 17.85 8.53
CA GLY A 107 -1.41 17.56 9.39
C GLY A 107 -1.22 16.11 9.75
N GLY A 108 -1.68 15.19 8.89
CA GLY A 108 -1.66 13.76 9.20
C GLY A 108 -0.29 13.12 9.12
N PHE A 109 0.71 13.80 8.56
CA PHE A 109 2.05 13.24 8.39
C PHE A 109 3.10 14.23 8.87
N ARG A 110 3.96 13.78 9.80
CA ARG A 110 5.06 14.60 10.29
C ARG A 110 6.30 14.33 9.44
N MET A 111 6.79 15.40 8.80
CA MET A 111 7.98 15.30 7.95
C MET A 111 9.25 15.28 8.81
N LYS A 112 10.37 14.93 8.18
CA LYS A 112 11.64 14.80 8.91
C LYS A 112 12.10 16.09 9.57
N ASP A 113 11.77 17.23 8.98
CA ASP A 113 12.15 18.54 9.52
C ASP A 113 11.21 19.01 10.61
N GLY A 114 10.19 18.23 10.93
CA GLY A 114 9.26 18.52 12.00
C GLY A 114 7.98 19.22 11.57
N HIS A 115 7.88 19.67 10.31
CA HIS A 115 6.61 20.26 9.89
C HIS A 115 5.62 19.15 9.52
N TYR A 116 4.34 19.49 9.53
CA TYR A 116 3.27 18.54 9.22
C TYR A 116 2.71 18.83 7.84
N GLU A 117 2.31 17.75 7.14
CA GLU A 117 1.64 17.85 5.86
C GLU A 117 0.33 17.08 5.90
N ASN A 118 -0.58 17.46 5.03
CA ASN A 118 -1.86 16.78 4.91
C ASN A 118 -1.67 15.44 4.24
N ILE A 119 -2.54 14.48 4.59
CA ILE A 119 -2.55 13.18 3.91
C ILE A 119 -3.90 12.96 3.26
N CYS A 120 -3.88 12.18 2.19
CA CYS A 120 -5.06 11.87 1.40
C CYS A 120 -5.20 10.35 1.35
N PRO A 121 -6.11 9.76 2.13
CA PRO A 121 -6.35 8.32 2.01
C PRO A 121 -7.02 7.99 0.67
N TYR A 122 -6.62 6.89 0.07
CA TYR A 122 -7.19 6.39 -1.19
C TYR A 122 -7.64 4.95 -1.02
N TYR A 123 -8.63 4.53 -1.78
CA TYR A 123 -9.07 3.14 -1.77
C TYR A 123 -9.41 2.67 -3.18
N HIS A 124 -9.39 1.34 -3.34
CA HIS A 124 -9.78 0.68 -4.59
C HIS A 124 -10.49 -0.61 -4.23
N GLU A 125 -11.63 -0.84 -4.86
CA GLU A 125 -12.31 -2.14 -4.72
C GLU A 125 -11.57 -3.21 -5.51
N LEU A 126 -11.49 -4.40 -4.94
CA LEU A 126 -10.74 -5.51 -5.56
C LEU A 126 -11.63 -6.53 -6.24
#